data_a4cd2144e770b55ca80c0602fb3dfa23
#
_entry.id   a4cd2144e770b55ca80c0602fb3dfa23
#
_cell.length_a   1.000
_cell.length_b   1.000
_cell.length_c   1.000
_cell.angle_alpha   90.00
_cell.angle_beta   90.00
_cell.angle_gamma   90.00
#
_symmetry.space_group_name_H-M   'P 1'
#
loop_
_entity.id
_entity.type
_entity.pdbx_description
1 polymer ?
#
loop_
_entity_poly.entity_id
_entity_poly.type
_entity_poly.pdbx_seq_one_letter_code
_entity_poly.pdbx_strand_id
1 'polypeptide(L)'
;MATVLKKTDVAIVGFGWVGAIMAKELTEAGLNVVALERGPMRDTWPDGAYPQVIDELTYNIRRKLFQDLSKSTVTIRHNTSQQAVPYRQLAAFLPGTGVGGAGLHWSGVHFRVDPIELRMRSHYEERYGKNFIPQDMIIQDFGVTYDELEPFFDKAEKVFGTSGTAWSIKGKVVGKGRGGNAFAPDRSDDFPLPAQKNTWSAQLFEKAALEVGYHPYNLPSANTSDSYTNPYGAQMGPCNFCGFCSGYACYMYSKASPNVNILPALRQEKRFELRTNANVLKVNLTDDKSRATGVTYVDGQGREMEQPADLVIIGAFQFHNVHLMLLSGIGKPYNPETGEGVVGRNFAYQNMTTIKAIFDKDTYTNPFIGAGGNGVGVDDFNADNFDHGAAGFVGGSPFWVNQAGTKPISGFPVPPGTPAWGSKWKAAVADTYTHHLSMDAHGAHQSYRQNYLDLDPNYKNVFGQPLLRMTFDWQENDIKMAQFMFDKMAPIAKAMKPKYILGSPKNANSHFDTSTYQTTHMNGGAVMGEDPKTSAVNRYLQSWDVHNVFVIGASAFPQGLGYNPTGTVAALAYWSAKAIREQYLKNPGPLVQA
;
A
#
# COMPACT_ATOMS: atom_id res chain seq x y z
N MET A 1 27.48 -18.48 -17.83
CA MET A 1 26.17 -19.00 -18.30
C MET A 1 25.33 -19.28 -17.06
N ALA A 2 24.06 -18.91 -17.08
CA ALA A 2 23.13 -19.19 -15.98
C ALA A 2 22.97 -20.72 -15.79
N THR A 3 22.81 -21.15 -14.53
CA THR A 3 22.46 -22.54 -14.23
C THR A 3 20.95 -22.71 -14.41
N VAL A 4 20.56 -23.56 -15.35
CA VAL A 4 19.15 -23.87 -15.60
C VAL A 4 18.65 -24.92 -14.61
N LEU A 5 17.57 -24.60 -13.91
CA LEU A 5 16.94 -25.45 -12.89
C LEU A 5 15.83 -26.32 -13.48
N LYS A 6 15.33 -27.26 -12.68
CA LYS A 6 14.17 -28.05 -13.06
C LYS A 6 12.94 -27.13 -13.24
N LYS A 7 12.18 -27.34 -14.32
CA LYS A 7 10.96 -26.60 -14.61
C LYS A 7 9.92 -26.79 -13.51
N THR A 8 9.21 -25.71 -13.18
CA THR A 8 8.04 -25.69 -12.30
C THR A 8 6.79 -25.27 -13.07
N ASP A 9 5.60 -25.45 -12.48
CA ASP A 9 4.37 -24.96 -13.10
C ASP A 9 4.26 -23.45 -12.96
N VAL A 10 4.64 -22.90 -11.78
CA VAL A 10 4.51 -21.47 -11.49
C VAL A 10 5.79 -20.92 -10.87
N ALA A 11 6.30 -19.82 -11.41
CA ALA A 11 7.31 -18.97 -10.78
C ALA A 11 6.65 -17.68 -10.26
N ILE A 12 6.80 -17.41 -8.97
CA ILE A 12 6.30 -16.18 -8.33
C ILE A 12 7.48 -15.28 -7.99
N VAL A 13 7.44 -14.03 -8.42
CA VAL A 13 8.44 -13.01 -8.14
C VAL A 13 7.99 -12.13 -6.98
N GLY A 14 8.69 -12.24 -5.84
CA GLY A 14 8.38 -11.57 -4.58
C GLY A 14 7.47 -12.39 -3.67
N PHE A 15 7.78 -12.37 -2.36
CA PHE A 15 6.99 -13.07 -1.34
C PHE A 15 6.46 -12.09 -0.27
N GLY A 16 5.75 -11.03 -0.74
CA GLY A 16 4.87 -10.18 0.06
C GLY A 16 3.44 -10.73 0.10
N TRP A 17 2.43 -9.88 0.33
CA TRP A 17 1.03 -10.30 0.36
C TRP A 17 0.59 -11.00 -0.93
N VAL A 18 0.90 -10.41 -2.09
CA VAL A 18 0.53 -10.99 -3.39
C VAL A 18 1.16 -12.37 -3.56
N GLY A 19 2.48 -12.47 -3.38
CA GLY A 19 3.19 -13.73 -3.58
C GLY A 19 2.70 -14.83 -2.65
N ALA A 20 2.41 -14.52 -1.38
CA ALA A 20 1.90 -15.48 -0.41
C ALA A 20 0.47 -15.95 -0.75
N ILE A 21 -0.44 -15.02 -1.12
CA ILE A 21 -1.81 -15.35 -1.55
C ILE A 21 -1.77 -16.22 -2.80
N MET A 22 -1.04 -15.80 -3.83
CA MET A 22 -0.94 -16.56 -5.08
C MET A 22 -0.31 -17.94 -4.88
N ALA A 23 0.75 -18.03 -4.06
CA ALA A 23 1.37 -19.31 -3.73
C ALA A 23 0.35 -20.26 -3.09
N LYS A 24 -0.43 -19.78 -2.10
CA LYS A 24 -1.43 -20.62 -1.41
C LYS A 24 -2.54 -21.07 -2.37
N GLU A 25 -3.14 -20.16 -3.10
CA GLU A 25 -4.23 -20.47 -4.02
C GLU A 25 -3.81 -21.42 -5.17
N LEU A 26 -2.61 -21.24 -5.73
CA LEU A 26 -2.14 -22.06 -6.85
C LEU A 26 -1.59 -23.41 -6.39
N THR A 27 -1.00 -23.50 -5.20
CA THR A 27 -0.60 -24.77 -4.60
C THR A 27 -1.82 -25.64 -4.27
N GLU A 28 -2.89 -25.05 -3.74
CA GLU A 28 -4.17 -25.73 -3.52
C GLU A 28 -4.84 -26.21 -4.82
N ALA A 29 -4.58 -25.50 -5.93
CA ALA A 29 -5.00 -25.95 -7.26
C ALA A 29 -4.16 -27.12 -7.81
N GLY A 30 -3.18 -27.63 -7.05
CA GLY A 30 -2.34 -28.77 -7.40
C GLY A 30 -1.10 -28.44 -8.20
N LEU A 31 -0.74 -27.15 -8.35
CA LEU A 31 0.44 -26.72 -9.09
C LEU A 31 1.72 -26.75 -8.23
N ASN A 32 2.85 -27.03 -8.85
CA ASN A 32 4.17 -26.87 -8.24
C ASN A 32 4.58 -25.39 -8.34
N VAL A 33 4.76 -24.75 -7.21
CA VAL A 33 5.00 -23.32 -7.10
C VAL A 33 6.39 -23.05 -6.52
N VAL A 34 7.19 -22.25 -7.21
CA VAL A 34 8.45 -21.71 -6.73
C VAL A 34 8.30 -20.19 -6.54
N ALA A 35 8.44 -19.71 -5.30
CA ALA A 35 8.46 -18.30 -4.99
C ALA A 35 9.90 -17.81 -4.77
N LEU A 36 10.26 -16.69 -5.41
CA LEU A 36 11.58 -16.09 -5.39
C LEU A 36 11.52 -14.75 -4.64
N GLU A 37 12.10 -14.69 -3.45
CA GLU A 37 12.20 -13.48 -2.63
C GLU A 37 13.63 -12.96 -2.63
N ARG A 38 13.82 -11.68 -3.00
CA ARG A 38 15.16 -11.08 -3.10
C ARG A 38 15.87 -10.92 -1.76
N GLY A 39 15.11 -10.75 -0.69
CA GLY A 39 15.65 -10.57 0.65
C GLY A 39 15.78 -11.90 1.44
N PRO A 40 16.28 -11.82 2.67
CA PRO A 40 16.48 -12.98 3.52
C PRO A 40 15.16 -13.53 4.05
N MET A 41 15.24 -14.73 4.64
CA MET A 41 14.17 -15.24 5.48
C MET A 41 13.91 -14.26 6.62
N ARG A 42 12.64 -13.97 6.84
CA ARG A 42 12.14 -13.23 7.99
C ARG A 42 11.12 -14.11 8.70
N ASP A 43 11.13 -14.05 10.02
CA ASP A 43 10.12 -14.75 10.80
C ASP A 43 9.56 -13.83 11.88
N THR A 44 8.37 -14.17 12.40
CA THR A 44 7.73 -13.43 13.49
C THR A 44 8.66 -13.34 14.70
N TRP A 45 9.35 -14.42 15.03
CA TRP A 45 10.46 -14.46 15.97
C TRP A 45 11.75 -14.89 15.25
N PRO A 46 12.91 -14.21 15.38
CA PRO A 46 13.17 -13.05 16.27
C PRO A 46 12.88 -11.68 15.61
N ASP A 47 12.45 -11.60 14.35
CA ASP A 47 12.32 -10.32 13.64
C ASP A 47 11.25 -9.39 14.25
N GLY A 48 10.22 -9.96 14.89
CA GLY A 48 9.19 -9.23 15.63
C GLY A 48 9.50 -8.98 17.12
N ALA A 49 10.68 -9.30 17.59
CA ALA A 49 11.05 -9.27 19.01
C ALA A 49 11.30 -7.86 19.60
N TYR A 50 11.02 -6.79 18.86
CA TYR A 50 11.35 -5.42 19.27
C TYR A 50 10.95 -5.06 20.72
N PRO A 51 9.75 -5.33 21.20
CA PRO A 51 9.38 -4.98 22.59
C PRO A 51 10.19 -5.72 23.66
N GLN A 52 10.76 -6.87 23.34
CA GLN A 52 11.61 -7.65 24.26
C GLN A 52 13.07 -7.16 24.24
N VAL A 53 13.56 -6.74 23.08
CA VAL A 53 14.96 -6.28 22.92
C VAL A 53 15.11 -4.76 23.01
N ILE A 54 14.02 -4.01 22.86
CA ILE A 54 13.97 -2.54 22.95
C ILE A 54 15.08 -1.89 22.13
N ASP A 55 15.22 -2.31 20.86
CA ASP A 55 16.28 -1.85 19.97
C ASP A 55 15.71 -0.97 18.84
N GLU A 56 15.38 0.29 19.18
CA GLU A 56 14.95 1.28 18.19
C GLU A 56 16.02 1.57 17.14
N LEU A 57 17.30 1.48 17.48
CA LEU A 57 18.39 1.69 16.53
C LEU A 57 18.35 0.65 15.41
N THR A 58 18.13 -0.62 15.75
CA THR A 58 18.05 -1.69 14.77
C THR A 58 16.83 -1.55 13.86
N TYR A 59 15.66 -1.32 14.42
CA TYR A 59 14.41 -1.37 13.66
C TYR A 59 14.05 -0.04 12.99
N ASN A 60 14.23 1.07 13.69
CA ASN A 60 13.82 2.38 13.19
C ASN A 60 14.96 3.11 12.47
N ILE A 61 16.13 3.17 13.06
CA ILE A 61 17.26 3.94 12.52
C ILE A 61 18.00 3.16 11.44
N ARG A 62 18.32 1.90 11.69
CA ARG A 62 19.05 1.04 10.72
C ARG A 62 18.14 0.41 9.66
N ARG A 63 16.85 0.58 9.78
CA ARG A 63 15.88 0.15 8.77
C ARG A 63 15.99 -1.34 8.41
N LYS A 64 16.10 -2.22 9.41
CA LYS A 64 16.34 -3.66 9.26
C LYS A 64 15.38 -4.36 8.28
N LEU A 65 14.10 -3.98 8.24
CA LEU A 65 13.08 -4.62 7.42
C LEU A 65 12.94 -4.01 6.01
N PHE A 66 13.72 -2.97 5.70
CA PHE A 66 13.58 -2.18 4.48
C PHE A 66 14.67 -2.50 3.45
N GLN A 67 14.41 -2.07 2.22
CA GLN A 67 15.33 -2.23 1.11
C GLN A 67 16.68 -1.56 1.37
N ASP A 68 17.75 -2.26 1.01
CA ASP A 68 19.10 -1.71 0.98
C ASP A 68 19.29 -0.87 -0.29
N LEU A 69 19.26 0.47 -0.13
CA LEU A 69 19.38 1.42 -1.24
C LEU A 69 20.77 1.41 -1.91
N SER A 70 21.79 0.82 -1.28
CA SER A 70 23.10 0.67 -1.90
C SER A 70 23.10 -0.37 -3.03
N LYS A 71 22.20 -1.35 -2.96
CA LYS A 71 22.08 -2.43 -3.96
C LYS A 71 21.15 -2.06 -5.10
N SER A 72 20.02 -1.46 -4.77
CA SER A 72 19.03 -1.01 -5.76
C SER A 72 18.23 0.14 -5.18
N THR A 73 17.94 1.15 -6.02
CA THR A 73 17.14 2.32 -5.64
C THR A 73 16.37 2.82 -6.88
N VAL A 74 15.70 3.94 -6.75
CA VAL A 74 15.08 4.67 -7.86
C VAL A 74 15.78 5.99 -8.07
N THR A 75 15.72 6.54 -9.28
CA THR A 75 16.11 7.93 -9.52
C THR A 75 14.87 8.79 -9.62
N ILE A 76 14.97 10.05 -9.23
CA ILE A 76 13.83 10.96 -9.09
C ILE A 76 14.14 12.30 -9.72
N ARG A 77 13.15 12.86 -10.41
CA ARG A 77 13.10 14.24 -10.91
C ARG A 77 11.66 14.76 -10.87
N HIS A 78 11.47 16.08 -10.79
CA HIS A 78 10.12 16.65 -10.83
C HIS A 78 9.54 16.71 -12.25
N ASN A 79 10.39 16.94 -13.26
CA ASN A 79 9.98 17.06 -14.65
C ASN A 79 11.12 16.68 -15.61
N THR A 80 10.84 16.68 -16.91
CA THR A 80 11.80 16.26 -17.95
C THR A 80 12.96 17.21 -18.16
N SER A 81 12.87 18.47 -17.71
CA SER A 81 13.98 19.44 -17.82
C SER A 81 15.06 19.22 -16.76
N GLN A 82 14.80 18.41 -15.74
CA GLN A 82 15.73 18.13 -14.66
C GLN A 82 16.46 16.81 -14.90
N GLN A 83 17.72 16.74 -14.48
CA GLN A 83 18.42 15.48 -14.32
C GLN A 83 17.88 14.73 -13.12
N ALA A 84 17.54 13.43 -13.32
CA ALA A 84 17.15 12.59 -12.21
C ALA A 84 18.34 12.25 -11.31
N VAL A 85 18.10 12.17 -10.00
CA VAL A 85 19.12 11.84 -8.99
C VAL A 85 18.72 10.59 -8.22
N PRO A 86 19.69 9.72 -7.85
CA PRO A 86 19.39 8.52 -7.08
C PRO A 86 18.87 8.85 -5.67
N TYR A 87 17.79 8.20 -5.28
CA TYR A 87 17.27 8.21 -3.93
C TYR A 87 18.21 7.46 -2.98
N ARG A 88 18.76 8.14 -1.98
CA ARG A 88 19.83 7.62 -1.11
C ARG A 88 19.44 7.50 0.35
N GLN A 89 18.35 8.12 0.75
CA GLN A 89 17.90 8.15 2.15
C GLN A 89 16.51 7.54 2.27
N LEU A 90 16.36 6.48 3.06
CA LEU A 90 15.06 5.89 3.36
C LEU A 90 14.20 6.86 4.19
N ALA A 91 13.31 7.57 3.51
CA ALA A 91 12.31 8.44 4.09
C ALA A 91 10.98 8.32 3.33
N ALA A 92 10.91 8.73 2.05
CA ALA A 92 9.68 8.77 1.27
C ALA A 92 9.08 7.37 1.00
N PHE A 93 9.87 6.46 0.49
CA PHE A 93 9.43 5.11 0.16
C PHE A 93 10.02 4.11 1.15
N LEU A 94 9.24 3.19 1.65
CA LEU A 94 9.68 2.16 2.59
C LEU A 94 9.39 0.75 2.02
N PRO A 95 9.98 0.37 0.88
CA PRO A 95 9.78 -0.97 0.35
C PRO A 95 10.38 -2.01 1.29
N GLY A 96 9.60 -3.03 1.64
CA GLY A 96 10.06 -4.13 2.47
C GLY A 96 11.04 -5.02 1.73
N THR A 97 11.97 -5.65 2.46
CA THR A 97 12.89 -6.64 1.94
C THR A 97 12.95 -7.87 2.85
N GLY A 98 12.81 -9.04 2.25
CA GLY A 98 12.71 -10.32 2.91
C GLY A 98 11.32 -10.92 2.87
N VAL A 99 11.23 -12.16 3.30
CA VAL A 99 9.97 -12.92 3.33
C VAL A 99 8.90 -12.17 4.09
N GLY A 100 7.77 -11.93 3.44
CA GLY A 100 6.66 -11.11 3.95
C GLY A 100 6.62 -9.68 3.39
N GLY A 101 7.74 -9.19 2.83
CA GLY A 101 7.82 -7.87 2.20
C GLY A 101 7.31 -6.74 3.10
N ALA A 102 6.60 -5.77 2.52
CA ALA A 102 6.00 -4.66 3.26
C ALA A 102 4.91 -5.10 4.25
N GLY A 103 4.34 -6.29 4.09
CA GLY A 103 3.39 -6.87 5.05
C GLY A 103 3.95 -7.09 6.45
N LEU A 104 5.29 -7.12 6.64
CA LEU A 104 5.89 -7.21 7.97
C LEU A 104 5.80 -5.89 8.74
N HIS A 105 6.01 -4.75 8.07
CA HIS A 105 6.21 -3.46 8.72
C HIS A 105 5.07 -2.46 8.51
N TRP A 106 3.99 -2.84 7.84
CA TRP A 106 2.82 -1.98 7.65
C TRP A 106 2.10 -1.66 8.98
N SER A 107 1.21 -0.68 8.95
CA SER A 107 0.48 -0.27 10.16
C SER A 107 -0.59 -1.27 10.59
N GLY A 108 -1.20 -1.98 9.66
CA GLY A 108 -2.33 -2.89 9.91
C GLY A 108 -3.70 -2.27 9.64
N VAL A 109 -3.79 -1.03 9.14
CA VAL A 109 -5.10 -0.47 8.71
C VAL A 109 -5.57 -1.23 7.48
N HIS A 110 -6.81 -1.74 7.49
CA HIS A 110 -7.30 -2.67 6.47
C HIS A 110 -8.68 -2.28 5.95
N PHE A 111 -8.71 -1.41 4.93
CA PHE A 111 -9.92 -0.94 4.30
C PHE A 111 -10.33 -1.79 3.09
N ARG A 112 -11.62 -1.77 2.76
CA ARG A 112 -12.17 -2.05 1.43
C ARG A 112 -12.18 -0.75 0.63
N VAL A 113 -12.04 -0.85 -0.70
CA VAL A 113 -12.14 0.31 -1.58
C VAL A 113 -13.58 0.85 -1.61
N ASP A 114 -13.74 2.15 -1.77
CA ASP A 114 -15.05 2.72 -2.08
C ASP A 114 -15.48 2.29 -3.51
N PRO A 115 -16.75 1.89 -3.73
CA PRO A 115 -17.23 1.47 -5.04
C PRO A 115 -17.00 2.49 -6.16
N ILE A 116 -17.08 3.78 -5.84
CA ILE A 116 -16.90 4.88 -6.79
C ILE A 116 -15.45 4.96 -7.27
N GLU A 117 -14.48 4.65 -6.41
CA GLU A 117 -13.06 4.68 -6.76
C GLU A 117 -12.68 3.62 -7.80
N LEU A 118 -13.46 2.54 -7.94
CA LEU A 118 -13.29 1.53 -8.99
C LEU A 118 -13.80 1.99 -10.37
N ARG A 119 -14.68 2.98 -10.41
CA ARG A 119 -15.25 3.56 -11.62
C ARG A 119 -15.11 5.09 -11.65
N MET A 120 -14.00 5.58 -11.18
CA MET A 120 -13.80 6.99 -10.89
C MET A 120 -14.03 7.87 -12.12
N ARG A 121 -13.47 7.49 -13.27
CA ARG A 121 -13.62 8.29 -14.49
C ARG A 121 -15.08 8.37 -14.93
N SER A 122 -15.75 7.25 -15.14
CA SER A 122 -17.14 7.24 -15.60
C SER A 122 -18.06 7.93 -14.60
N HIS A 123 -17.83 7.73 -13.28
CA HIS A 123 -18.63 8.37 -12.24
C HIS A 123 -18.54 9.91 -12.28
N TYR A 124 -17.32 10.47 -12.37
CA TYR A 124 -17.17 11.93 -12.42
C TYR A 124 -17.67 12.51 -13.73
N GLU A 125 -17.52 11.81 -14.87
CA GLU A 125 -18.08 12.22 -16.15
C GLU A 125 -19.62 12.22 -16.12
N GLU A 126 -20.25 11.24 -15.48
CA GLU A 126 -21.71 11.13 -15.31
C GLU A 126 -22.26 12.24 -14.39
N ARG A 127 -21.60 12.48 -13.25
CA ARG A 127 -22.11 13.39 -12.21
C ARG A 127 -21.79 14.86 -12.48
N TYR A 128 -20.60 15.18 -12.96
CA TYR A 128 -20.09 16.54 -13.10
C TYR A 128 -19.84 16.94 -14.56
N GLY A 129 -19.97 16.03 -15.51
CA GLY A 129 -19.71 16.24 -16.92
C GLY A 129 -18.25 16.02 -17.31
N LYS A 130 -18.03 15.72 -18.59
CA LYS A 130 -16.70 15.35 -19.14
C LYS A 130 -15.62 16.42 -18.96
N ASN A 131 -16.01 17.69 -18.88
CA ASN A 131 -15.07 18.80 -18.74
C ASN A 131 -14.62 19.03 -17.27
N PHE A 132 -15.20 18.30 -16.32
CA PHE A 132 -14.80 18.42 -14.91
C PHE A 132 -13.42 17.82 -14.66
N ILE A 133 -13.07 16.74 -15.37
CA ILE A 133 -11.76 16.08 -15.27
C ILE A 133 -10.77 16.88 -16.12
N PRO A 134 -9.64 17.39 -15.54
CA PRO A 134 -8.59 18.07 -16.29
C PRO A 134 -8.04 17.20 -17.45
N GLN A 135 -7.69 17.82 -18.58
CA GLN A 135 -7.23 17.10 -19.79
C GLN A 135 -5.95 16.28 -19.59
N ASP A 136 -5.07 16.72 -18.72
CA ASP A 136 -3.80 16.06 -18.39
C ASP A 136 -3.97 14.99 -17.31
N MET A 137 -5.13 14.93 -16.64
CA MET A 137 -5.49 13.89 -15.69
C MET A 137 -6.00 12.65 -16.45
N ILE A 138 -5.23 11.57 -16.35
CA ILE A 138 -5.44 10.33 -17.13
C ILE A 138 -6.03 9.19 -16.29
N ILE A 139 -6.92 9.52 -15.34
CA ILE A 139 -7.65 8.52 -14.55
C ILE A 139 -8.51 7.64 -15.46
N GLN A 140 -8.74 6.41 -15.02
CA GLN A 140 -9.60 5.45 -15.73
C GLN A 140 -10.29 4.52 -14.75
N ASP A 141 -11.30 3.80 -15.23
CA ASP A 141 -11.98 2.77 -14.46
C ASP A 141 -11.11 1.51 -14.36
N PHE A 142 -11.28 0.76 -13.28
CA PHE A 142 -10.50 -0.49 -13.05
C PHE A 142 -10.94 -1.64 -13.96
N GLY A 143 -12.15 -1.59 -14.52
CA GLY A 143 -12.75 -2.70 -15.29
C GLY A 143 -13.30 -3.82 -14.40
N VAL A 144 -13.41 -3.60 -13.10
CA VAL A 144 -14.06 -4.47 -12.11
C VAL A 144 -14.93 -3.65 -11.18
N THR A 145 -16.03 -4.23 -10.71
CA THR A 145 -16.97 -3.58 -9.79
C THR A 145 -16.70 -4.00 -8.34
N TYR A 146 -17.25 -3.23 -7.39
CA TYR A 146 -17.19 -3.59 -5.98
C TYR A 146 -17.88 -4.93 -5.69
N ASP A 147 -19.05 -5.17 -6.30
CA ASP A 147 -19.81 -6.42 -6.08
C ASP A 147 -19.05 -7.65 -6.56
N GLU A 148 -18.28 -7.53 -7.65
CA GLU A 148 -17.39 -8.60 -8.11
C GLU A 148 -16.23 -8.85 -7.14
N LEU A 149 -15.72 -7.81 -6.48
CA LEU A 149 -14.60 -7.90 -5.54
C LEU A 149 -15.02 -8.18 -4.10
N GLU A 150 -16.27 -7.92 -3.73
CA GLU A 150 -16.77 -8.05 -2.35
C GLU A 150 -16.45 -9.42 -1.72
N PRO A 151 -16.68 -10.57 -2.39
CA PRO A 151 -16.36 -11.88 -1.82
C PRO A 151 -14.86 -12.07 -1.53
N PHE A 152 -13.99 -11.36 -2.24
CA PHE A 152 -12.55 -11.43 -2.05
C PHE A 152 -12.06 -10.47 -0.97
N PHE A 153 -12.75 -9.35 -0.76
CA PHE A 153 -12.55 -8.54 0.44
C PHE A 153 -12.93 -9.31 1.70
N ASP A 154 -14.09 -9.97 1.71
CA ASP A 154 -14.53 -10.82 2.81
C ASP A 154 -13.52 -11.94 3.10
N LYS A 155 -13.05 -12.63 2.05
CA LYS A 155 -12.00 -13.66 2.18
C LYS A 155 -10.70 -13.08 2.76
N ALA A 156 -10.25 -11.93 2.26
CA ALA A 156 -9.03 -11.29 2.74
C ALA A 156 -9.13 -10.91 4.22
N GLU A 157 -10.25 -10.32 4.64
CA GLU A 157 -10.49 -9.96 6.04
C GLU A 157 -10.49 -11.18 6.96
N LYS A 158 -11.12 -12.28 6.55
CA LYS A 158 -11.11 -13.56 7.29
C LYS A 158 -9.70 -14.16 7.37
N VAL A 159 -8.93 -14.14 6.27
CA VAL A 159 -7.54 -14.62 6.30
C VAL A 159 -6.66 -13.74 7.18
N PHE A 160 -6.87 -12.42 7.17
CA PHE A 160 -6.07 -11.48 7.95
C PHE A 160 -6.49 -11.39 9.43
N GLY A 161 -7.67 -11.91 9.80
CA GLY A 161 -8.22 -11.75 11.14
C GLY A 161 -8.56 -10.29 11.44
N THR A 162 -9.19 -9.60 10.50
CA THR A 162 -9.46 -8.17 10.60
C THR A 162 -10.51 -7.89 11.67
N SER A 163 -10.19 -6.95 12.56
CA SER A 163 -11.10 -6.43 13.60
C SER A 163 -11.80 -5.18 13.09
N GLY A 164 -13.10 -5.08 13.29
CA GLY A 164 -13.85 -3.92 12.81
C GLY A 164 -15.30 -3.89 13.28
N THR A 165 -16.07 -2.94 12.74
CA THR A 165 -17.52 -2.84 12.93
C THR A 165 -18.14 -2.51 11.56
N ALA A 166 -18.91 -3.42 11.01
CA ALA A 166 -19.65 -3.19 9.78
C ALA A 166 -20.71 -2.10 9.98
N TRP A 167 -20.91 -1.25 8.97
CA TRP A 167 -22.04 -0.32 8.97
C TRP A 167 -23.33 -1.01 8.54
N SER A 168 -23.30 -1.67 7.39
CA SER A 168 -24.42 -2.41 6.85
C SER A 168 -24.02 -3.82 6.40
N ILE A 169 -24.92 -4.77 6.53
CA ILE A 169 -24.78 -6.16 6.09
C ILE A 169 -26.05 -6.53 5.33
N LYS A 170 -25.90 -6.90 4.04
CA LYS A 170 -27.02 -7.29 3.16
C LYS A 170 -28.16 -6.24 3.19
N GLY A 171 -27.78 -4.96 3.08
CA GLY A 171 -28.69 -3.82 3.07
C GLY A 171 -29.27 -3.42 4.44
N LYS A 172 -28.88 -4.11 5.54
CA LYS A 172 -29.36 -3.77 6.89
C LYS A 172 -28.29 -3.02 7.66
N VAL A 173 -28.64 -1.83 8.18
CA VAL A 173 -27.76 -1.04 9.04
C VAL A 173 -27.62 -1.73 10.40
N VAL A 174 -26.39 -2.10 10.75
CA VAL A 174 -26.03 -2.78 12.01
C VAL A 174 -25.00 -1.99 12.84
N GLY A 175 -24.28 -1.05 12.21
CA GLY A 175 -23.15 -0.32 12.81
C GLY A 175 -23.52 0.97 13.53
N LYS A 176 -24.78 1.45 13.42
CA LYS A 176 -25.22 2.70 14.04
C LYS A 176 -25.08 2.64 15.57
N GLY A 177 -24.37 3.61 16.13
CA GLY A 177 -24.07 3.67 17.57
C GLY A 177 -23.04 2.66 18.06
N ARG A 178 -22.42 1.87 17.15
CA ARG A 178 -21.38 0.88 17.44
C ARG A 178 -20.00 1.26 16.88
N GLY A 179 -19.88 2.43 16.26
CA GLY A 179 -18.64 2.91 15.63
C GLY A 179 -18.40 2.36 14.23
N GLY A 180 -19.45 1.97 13.50
CA GLY A 180 -19.38 1.64 12.08
C GLY A 180 -19.26 2.88 11.21
N ASN A 181 -18.59 2.80 10.06
CA ASN A 181 -18.45 3.87 9.09
C ASN A 181 -19.73 4.02 8.26
N ALA A 182 -20.45 5.13 8.44
CA ALA A 182 -21.73 5.40 7.74
C ALA A 182 -21.61 5.50 6.19
N PHE A 183 -20.40 5.71 5.69
CA PHE A 183 -20.11 5.83 4.26
C PHE A 183 -19.51 4.53 3.68
N ALA A 184 -19.24 3.52 4.52
CA ALA A 184 -18.69 2.26 4.04
C ALA A 184 -19.69 1.52 3.13
N PRO A 185 -19.20 0.83 2.08
CA PRO A 185 -20.05 0.02 1.21
C PRO A 185 -20.70 -1.15 1.98
N ASP A 186 -21.83 -1.65 1.44
CA ASP A 186 -22.51 -2.80 2.00
C ASP A 186 -21.65 -4.06 1.93
N ARG A 187 -21.90 -5.01 2.84
CA ARG A 187 -21.11 -6.20 3.04
C ARG A 187 -21.98 -7.46 3.05
N SER A 188 -21.40 -8.58 2.64
CA SER A 188 -22.06 -9.90 2.74
C SER A 188 -22.01 -10.48 4.17
N ASP A 189 -20.99 -10.09 4.98
CA ASP A 189 -20.78 -10.61 6.34
C ASP A 189 -20.12 -9.54 7.23
N ASP A 190 -20.14 -9.74 8.56
CA ASP A 190 -19.44 -8.86 9.52
C ASP A 190 -17.92 -9.11 9.47
N PHE A 191 -17.15 -8.26 10.13
CA PHE A 191 -15.73 -8.52 10.36
C PHE A 191 -15.55 -9.78 11.23
N PRO A 192 -14.48 -10.57 11.00
CA PRO A 192 -14.25 -11.80 11.77
C PRO A 192 -14.03 -11.54 13.27
N LEU A 193 -13.63 -10.33 13.63
CA LEU A 193 -13.39 -9.92 15.02
C LEU A 193 -13.98 -8.54 15.29
N PRO A 194 -14.42 -8.27 16.55
CA PRO A 194 -14.92 -6.95 16.93
C PRO A 194 -13.82 -5.88 16.82
N ALA A 195 -14.23 -4.63 16.68
CA ALA A 195 -13.30 -3.50 16.62
C ALA A 195 -12.38 -3.45 17.87
N GLN A 196 -11.17 -2.99 17.68
CA GLN A 196 -10.20 -2.72 18.76
C GLN A 196 -10.74 -1.65 19.71
N LYS A 197 -10.35 -1.72 20.98
CA LYS A 197 -10.65 -0.66 21.96
C LYS A 197 -9.85 0.60 21.63
N ASN A 198 -10.54 1.74 21.59
CA ASN A 198 -9.91 3.03 21.34
C ASN A 198 -9.13 3.50 22.58
N THR A 199 -7.93 4.04 22.33
CA THR A 199 -7.14 4.72 23.37
C THR A 199 -7.73 6.08 23.69
N TRP A 200 -7.25 6.70 24.78
CA TRP A 200 -7.71 8.02 25.20
C TRP A 200 -7.56 9.09 24.11
N SER A 201 -6.45 9.10 23.36
CA SER A 201 -6.24 10.06 22.28
C SER A 201 -7.21 9.88 21.12
N ALA A 202 -7.58 8.64 20.78
CA ALA A 202 -8.61 8.37 19.78
C ALA A 202 -10.00 8.81 20.26
N GLN A 203 -10.33 8.60 21.54
CA GLN A 203 -11.60 9.07 22.15
C GLN A 203 -11.68 10.60 22.18
N LEU A 204 -10.55 11.29 22.44
CA LEU A 204 -10.48 12.75 22.39
C LEU A 204 -10.78 13.28 20.98
N PHE A 205 -10.21 12.65 19.96
CA PHE A 205 -10.51 12.96 18.56
C PHE A 205 -11.98 12.67 18.21
N GLU A 206 -12.50 11.49 18.60
CA GLU A 206 -13.89 11.09 18.34
C GLU A 206 -14.88 12.11 18.90
N LYS A 207 -14.69 12.51 20.16
CA LYS A 207 -15.51 13.54 20.80
C LYS A 207 -15.47 14.86 20.05
N ALA A 208 -14.28 15.32 19.66
CA ALA A 208 -14.10 16.56 18.91
C ALA A 208 -14.72 16.50 17.51
N ALA A 209 -14.62 15.35 16.83
CA ALA A 209 -15.24 15.14 15.51
C ALA A 209 -16.78 15.21 15.60
N LEU A 210 -17.37 14.59 16.62
CA LEU A 210 -18.83 14.69 16.90
C LEU A 210 -19.26 16.13 17.23
N GLU A 211 -18.46 16.88 17.98
CA GLU A 211 -18.75 18.27 18.36
C GLU A 211 -18.80 19.19 17.13
N VAL A 212 -18.01 18.92 16.09
CA VAL A 212 -18.02 19.66 14.83
C VAL A 212 -19.00 19.11 13.80
N GLY A 213 -19.78 18.07 14.13
CA GLY A 213 -20.85 17.52 13.31
C GLY A 213 -20.41 16.48 12.27
N TYR A 214 -19.22 15.86 12.45
CA TYR A 214 -18.74 14.79 11.57
C TYR A 214 -19.12 13.40 12.10
N HIS A 215 -18.89 12.36 11.28
CA HIS A 215 -19.29 10.98 11.54
C HIS A 215 -18.07 10.10 11.84
N PRO A 216 -17.50 10.16 13.07
CA PRO A 216 -16.35 9.35 13.41
C PRO A 216 -16.70 7.86 13.47
N TYR A 217 -15.74 7.01 13.07
CA TYR A 217 -15.88 5.56 13.09
C TYR A 217 -14.59 4.86 13.53
N ASN A 218 -14.71 3.61 14.02
CA ASN A 218 -13.56 2.78 14.37
C ASN A 218 -12.84 2.30 13.12
N LEU A 219 -11.52 2.50 13.04
CA LEU A 219 -10.71 2.03 11.93
C LEU A 219 -10.75 0.49 11.86
N PRO A 220 -10.96 -0.09 10.66
CA PRO A 220 -10.79 -1.52 10.47
C PRO A 220 -9.31 -1.89 10.56
N SER A 221 -8.99 -2.89 11.40
CA SER A 221 -7.63 -3.21 11.79
C SER A 221 -7.30 -4.68 11.53
N ALA A 222 -6.24 -4.93 10.79
CA ALA A 222 -5.64 -6.25 10.67
C ALA A 222 -4.72 -6.60 11.86
N ASN A 223 -4.98 -6.00 13.03
CA ASN A 223 -4.52 -6.45 14.33
C ASN A 223 -5.70 -7.15 15.01
N THR A 224 -5.56 -8.40 15.36
CA THR A 224 -6.62 -9.19 15.99
C THR A 224 -6.99 -8.64 17.38
N SER A 225 -8.26 -8.39 17.62
CA SER A 225 -8.76 -7.90 18.92
C SER A 225 -8.93 -9.03 19.95
N ASP A 226 -8.96 -10.27 19.49
CA ASP A 226 -9.02 -11.49 20.30
C ASP A 226 -8.20 -12.62 19.65
N SER A 227 -8.07 -13.76 20.31
CA SER A 227 -7.48 -14.97 19.73
C SER A 227 -8.29 -15.42 18.52
N TYR A 228 -7.60 -15.76 17.43
CA TYR A 228 -8.26 -16.09 16.17
C TYR A 228 -7.51 -17.18 15.43
N THR A 229 -8.24 -18.12 14.86
CA THR A 229 -7.72 -19.10 13.90
C THR A 229 -8.26 -18.76 12.53
N ASN A 230 -7.39 -18.42 11.59
CA ASN A 230 -7.81 -18.04 10.27
C ASN A 230 -8.23 -19.26 9.39
N PRO A 231 -8.84 -19.04 8.21
CA PRO A 231 -9.28 -20.14 7.33
C PRO A 231 -8.16 -21.10 6.87
N TYR A 232 -6.89 -20.69 6.97
CA TYR A 232 -5.73 -21.53 6.65
C TYR A 232 -5.16 -22.27 7.87
N GLY A 233 -5.82 -22.19 9.03
CA GLY A 233 -5.40 -22.83 10.28
C GLY A 233 -4.30 -22.08 11.04
N ALA A 234 -3.91 -20.91 10.60
CA ALA A 234 -2.91 -20.10 11.32
C ALA A 234 -3.50 -19.50 12.60
N GLN A 235 -2.78 -19.70 13.70
CA GLN A 235 -3.14 -19.20 15.03
C GLN A 235 -2.65 -17.75 15.18
N MET A 236 -3.53 -16.84 15.57
CA MET A 236 -3.23 -15.45 15.83
C MET A 236 -3.56 -15.09 17.28
N GLY A 237 -2.65 -14.37 17.94
CA GLY A 237 -2.86 -13.88 19.30
C GLY A 237 -3.55 -12.53 19.36
N PRO A 238 -4.17 -12.15 20.48
CA PRO A 238 -4.77 -10.82 20.64
C PRO A 238 -3.69 -9.73 20.67
N CYS A 239 -4.03 -8.54 20.20
CA CYS A 239 -3.15 -7.38 20.29
C CYS A 239 -2.96 -6.94 21.74
N ASN A 240 -1.70 -6.74 22.16
CA ASN A 240 -1.36 -6.25 23.49
C ASN A 240 -1.13 -4.72 23.53
N PHE A 241 -1.46 -4.00 22.45
CA PHE A 241 -1.35 -2.54 22.36
C PHE A 241 0.05 -1.98 22.63
N CYS A 242 1.10 -2.70 22.24
CA CYS A 242 2.50 -2.30 22.48
C CYS A 242 2.94 -1.04 21.72
N GLY A 243 2.16 -0.55 20.74
CA GLY A 243 2.46 0.64 19.96
C GLY A 243 3.48 0.47 18.82
N PHE A 244 4.07 -0.70 18.64
CA PHE A 244 5.13 -0.94 17.64
C PHE A 244 4.61 -1.72 16.43
N CYS A 245 3.83 -1.07 15.56
CA CYS A 245 3.31 -1.68 14.34
C CYS A 245 3.98 -1.14 13.08
N SER A 246 3.85 0.17 12.84
CA SER A 246 4.40 0.82 11.65
C SER A 246 5.93 0.86 11.69
N GLY A 247 6.56 0.22 10.72
CA GLY A 247 8.02 0.05 10.67
C GLY A 247 8.57 -1.17 11.43
N TYR A 248 7.71 -2.00 12.07
CA TYR A 248 8.09 -3.15 12.88
C TYR A 248 7.31 -4.41 12.50
N ALA A 249 7.91 -5.59 12.67
CA ALA A 249 7.18 -6.85 12.69
C ALA A 249 6.49 -7.06 14.05
N CYS A 250 5.49 -7.93 14.10
CA CYS A 250 4.69 -8.15 15.30
C CYS A 250 5.06 -9.48 15.98
N TYR A 251 5.55 -9.43 17.21
CA TYR A 251 5.91 -10.62 17.99
C TYR A 251 4.72 -11.37 18.61
N MET A 252 3.58 -10.69 18.72
CA MET A 252 2.35 -11.28 19.29
C MET A 252 1.55 -12.13 18.32
N TYR A 253 1.97 -12.23 17.06
CA TYR A 253 1.19 -12.87 15.98
C TYR A 253 -0.20 -12.22 15.79
N SER A 254 -0.38 -10.98 16.26
CA SER A 254 -1.64 -10.26 16.16
C SER A 254 -1.78 -9.47 14.86
N LYS A 255 -0.74 -8.67 14.50
CA LYS A 255 -0.75 -7.95 13.24
C LYS A 255 -0.57 -8.90 12.08
N ALA A 256 -1.53 -8.92 11.18
CA ALA A 256 -1.47 -9.74 9.98
C ALA A 256 -0.22 -9.46 9.16
N SER A 257 0.39 -10.52 8.67
CA SER A 257 1.48 -10.51 7.71
C SER A 257 1.49 -11.82 6.92
N PRO A 258 2.11 -11.90 5.75
CA PRO A 258 2.28 -13.16 5.04
C PRO A 258 2.86 -14.27 5.92
N ASN A 259 3.79 -13.89 6.82
CA ASN A 259 4.49 -14.80 7.73
C ASN A 259 3.58 -15.37 8.84
N VAL A 260 2.63 -14.58 9.32
CA VAL A 260 1.67 -14.99 10.35
C VAL A 260 0.51 -15.77 9.76
N ASN A 261 -0.05 -15.29 8.63
CA ASN A 261 -1.35 -15.72 8.16
C ASN A 261 -1.32 -16.83 7.11
N ILE A 262 -0.26 -16.91 6.28
CA ILE A 262 -0.24 -17.76 5.09
C ILE A 262 0.96 -18.70 5.07
N LEU A 263 2.16 -18.21 5.37
CA LEU A 263 3.40 -19.00 5.31
C LEU A 263 3.37 -20.25 6.18
N PRO A 264 2.77 -20.28 7.39
CA PRO A 264 2.67 -21.51 8.19
C PRO A 264 1.94 -22.64 7.45
N ALA A 265 0.85 -22.33 6.73
CA ALA A 265 0.13 -23.30 5.91
C ALA A 265 0.97 -23.73 4.69
N LEU A 266 1.61 -22.79 4.00
CA LEU A 266 2.47 -23.10 2.85
C LEU A 266 3.67 -24.00 3.21
N ARG A 267 4.23 -23.87 4.41
CA ARG A 267 5.32 -24.74 4.89
C ARG A 267 4.92 -26.21 5.01
N GLN A 268 3.63 -26.53 5.04
CA GLN A 268 3.11 -27.90 5.04
C GLN A 268 2.86 -28.44 3.63
N GLU A 269 2.91 -27.58 2.60
CA GLU A 269 2.60 -27.94 1.23
C GLU A 269 3.83 -28.52 0.50
N LYS A 270 3.75 -29.76 0.06
CA LYS A 270 4.84 -30.43 -0.68
C LYS A 270 5.13 -29.84 -2.06
N ARG A 271 4.18 -29.10 -2.62
CA ARG A 271 4.25 -28.46 -3.95
C ARG A 271 4.75 -27.03 -3.91
N PHE A 272 5.10 -26.52 -2.73
CA PHE A 272 5.60 -25.15 -2.53
C PHE A 272 7.07 -25.13 -2.18
N GLU A 273 7.82 -24.29 -2.88
CA GLU A 273 9.22 -23.99 -2.58
C GLU A 273 9.40 -22.46 -2.47
N LEU A 274 10.07 -22.01 -1.40
CA LEU A 274 10.43 -20.62 -1.20
C LEU A 274 11.95 -20.48 -1.24
N ARG A 275 12.46 -19.70 -2.19
CA ARG A 275 13.89 -19.35 -2.29
C ARG A 275 14.09 -17.91 -1.89
N THR A 276 14.91 -17.72 -0.86
CA THR A 276 15.30 -16.40 -0.34
C THR A 276 16.64 -15.96 -0.91
N ASN A 277 16.96 -14.66 -0.81
CA ASN A 277 18.11 -14.05 -1.45
C ASN A 277 18.18 -14.35 -2.96
N ALA A 278 17.02 -14.41 -3.60
CA ALA A 278 16.86 -14.70 -5.02
C ALA A 278 16.32 -13.44 -5.74
N ASN A 279 17.24 -12.63 -6.25
CA ASN A 279 16.91 -11.36 -6.90
C ASN A 279 16.62 -11.58 -8.38
N VAL A 280 15.35 -11.54 -8.77
CA VAL A 280 14.95 -11.72 -10.18
C VAL A 280 15.41 -10.51 -11.00
N LEU A 281 16.10 -10.78 -12.09
CA LEU A 281 16.65 -9.79 -13.01
C LEU A 281 15.71 -9.51 -14.19
N LYS A 282 15.06 -10.56 -14.70
CA LYS A 282 14.13 -10.47 -15.85
C LYS A 282 13.20 -11.67 -15.92
N VAL A 283 12.08 -11.49 -16.59
CA VAL A 283 11.25 -12.57 -17.13
C VAL A 283 11.81 -12.98 -18.48
N ASN A 284 12.05 -14.27 -18.69
CA ASN A 284 12.54 -14.81 -19.94
C ASN A 284 11.35 -15.03 -20.88
N LEU A 285 11.44 -14.53 -22.10
CA LEU A 285 10.39 -14.63 -23.10
C LEU A 285 10.83 -15.51 -24.27
N THR A 286 9.87 -16.03 -25.03
CA THR A 286 10.08 -16.60 -26.35
C THR A 286 10.59 -15.52 -27.33
N ASP A 287 11.16 -15.92 -28.47
CA ASP A 287 11.74 -14.98 -29.46
C ASP A 287 10.69 -13.99 -30.01
N ASP A 288 9.45 -14.44 -30.17
CA ASP A 288 8.30 -13.63 -30.58
C ASP A 288 7.68 -12.80 -29.44
N LYS A 289 8.20 -12.96 -28.21
CA LYS A 289 7.77 -12.30 -26.98
C LYS A 289 6.31 -12.56 -26.58
N SER A 290 5.65 -13.54 -27.16
CA SER A 290 4.24 -13.84 -26.88
C SER A 290 4.05 -14.64 -25.59
N ARG A 291 5.12 -15.29 -25.07
CA ARG A 291 5.06 -16.18 -23.92
C ARG A 291 6.29 -16.07 -23.03
N ALA A 292 6.10 -16.11 -21.72
CA ALA A 292 7.18 -16.28 -20.76
C ALA A 292 7.61 -17.76 -20.69
N THR A 293 8.92 -17.99 -20.61
CA THR A 293 9.54 -19.31 -20.44
C THR A 293 10.02 -19.56 -19.02
N GLY A 294 10.04 -18.53 -18.18
CA GLY A 294 10.51 -18.54 -16.79
C GLY A 294 11.12 -17.22 -16.38
N VAL A 295 12.02 -17.26 -15.42
CA VAL A 295 12.72 -16.07 -14.91
C VAL A 295 14.21 -16.33 -14.71
N THR A 296 15.03 -15.30 -14.90
CA THR A 296 16.46 -15.29 -14.55
C THR A 296 16.64 -14.50 -13.25
N TYR A 297 17.39 -15.05 -12.29
CA TYR A 297 17.66 -14.40 -11.01
C TYR A 297 19.11 -14.62 -10.56
N VAL A 298 19.58 -13.78 -9.63
CA VAL A 298 20.85 -13.97 -8.93
C VAL A 298 20.56 -14.50 -7.53
N ASP A 299 21.22 -15.58 -7.15
CA ASP A 299 21.09 -16.18 -5.83
C ASP A 299 21.95 -15.48 -4.75
N GLY A 300 21.82 -15.92 -3.49
CA GLY A 300 22.58 -15.36 -2.36
C GLY A 300 24.10 -15.52 -2.44
N GLN A 301 24.60 -16.31 -3.39
CA GLN A 301 26.03 -16.51 -3.65
C GLN A 301 26.53 -15.72 -4.87
N GLY A 302 25.65 -14.92 -5.48
CA GLY A 302 25.95 -14.12 -6.68
C GLY A 302 25.93 -14.91 -7.99
N ARG A 303 25.41 -16.15 -8.00
CA ARG A 303 25.32 -16.99 -9.20
C ARG A 303 24.04 -16.66 -9.96
N GLU A 304 24.16 -16.58 -11.27
CA GLU A 304 23.01 -16.43 -12.16
C GLU A 304 22.32 -17.78 -12.38
N MET A 305 21.02 -17.81 -12.10
CA MET A 305 20.17 -18.98 -12.15
C MET A 305 18.99 -18.71 -13.07
N GLU A 306 18.54 -19.73 -13.79
CA GLU A 306 17.31 -19.70 -14.58
C GLU A 306 16.30 -20.68 -13.98
N GLN A 307 15.08 -20.18 -13.66
CA GLN A 307 13.96 -20.99 -13.24
C GLN A 307 12.92 -21.04 -14.38
N PRO A 308 12.90 -22.12 -15.17
CA PRO A 308 11.84 -22.32 -16.16
C PRO A 308 10.48 -22.52 -15.48
N ALA A 309 9.43 -21.93 -16.08
CA ALA A 309 8.06 -22.04 -15.58
C ALA A 309 7.02 -21.89 -16.70
N ASP A 310 5.85 -22.51 -16.53
CA ASP A 310 4.72 -22.35 -17.44
C ASP A 310 3.93 -21.08 -17.21
N LEU A 311 3.89 -20.59 -15.96
CA LEU A 311 3.19 -19.39 -15.52
C LEU A 311 4.12 -18.53 -14.68
N VAL A 312 4.12 -17.22 -14.89
CA VAL A 312 4.90 -16.26 -14.12
C VAL A 312 3.97 -15.25 -13.44
N ILE A 313 4.10 -15.12 -12.13
CA ILE A 313 3.38 -14.13 -11.33
C ILE A 313 4.37 -13.05 -10.87
N ILE A 314 4.15 -11.80 -11.23
CA ILE A 314 4.93 -10.65 -10.79
C ILE A 314 4.18 -9.96 -9.63
N GLY A 315 4.67 -10.14 -8.41
CA GLY A 315 4.10 -9.59 -7.17
C GLY A 315 5.17 -8.95 -6.28
N ALA A 316 6.09 -8.20 -6.91
CA ALA A 316 7.33 -7.74 -6.29
C ALA A 316 7.27 -6.31 -5.71
N PHE A 317 6.09 -5.78 -5.38
CA PHE A 317 5.85 -4.39 -5.00
C PHE A 317 5.73 -3.45 -6.21
N GLN A 318 5.04 -2.32 -6.05
CA GLN A 318 4.66 -1.42 -7.15
C GLN A 318 5.84 -1.04 -8.06
N PHE A 319 6.92 -0.43 -7.54
CA PHE A 319 8.09 -0.04 -8.32
C PHE A 319 8.77 -1.23 -9.03
N HIS A 320 8.89 -2.35 -8.33
CA HIS A 320 9.61 -3.50 -8.87
C HIS A 320 8.81 -4.26 -9.91
N ASN A 321 7.48 -4.26 -9.83
CA ASN A 321 6.63 -4.80 -10.90
C ASN A 321 6.88 -4.04 -12.20
N VAL A 322 6.80 -2.70 -12.16
CA VAL A 322 7.03 -1.84 -13.33
C VAL A 322 8.46 -1.97 -13.85
N HIS A 323 9.45 -1.93 -12.95
CA HIS A 323 10.85 -2.09 -13.30
C HIS A 323 11.13 -3.41 -14.00
N LEU A 324 10.59 -4.52 -13.48
CA LEU A 324 10.78 -5.84 -14.06
C LEU A 324 10.11 -5.97 -15.44
N MET A 325 8.91 -5.40 -15.63
CA MET A 325 8.27 -5.37 -16.94
C MET A 325 9.12 -4.63 -17.97
N LEU A 326 9.61 -3.42 -17.62
CA LEU A 326 10.48 -2.62 -18.50
C LEU A 326 11.79 -3.36 -18.85
N LEU A 327 12.45 -3.98 -17.85
CA LEU A 327 13.69 -4.74 -18.06
C LEU A 327 13.48 -6.01 -18.89
N SER A 328 12.27 -6.57 -18.87
CA SER A 328 11.92 -7.80 -19.60
C SER A 328 11.33 -7.53 -20.97
N GLY A 329 11.02 -6.27 -21.30
CA GLY A 329 10.36 -5.89 -22.55
C GLY A 329 8.90 -6.36 -22.64
N ILE A 330 8.20 -6.45 -21.47
CA ILE A 330 6.78 -6.77 -21.40
C ILE A 330 5.99 -5.46 -21.43
N GLY A 331 5.15 -5.29 -22.42
CA GLY A 331 4.39 -4.06 -22.67
C GLY A 331 5.25 -2.93 -23.26
N LYS A 332 4.58 -2.00 -23.97
CA LYS A 332 5.25 -0.82 -24.54
C LYS A 332 5.56 0.20 -23.44
N PRO A 333 6.83 0.64 -23.30
CA PRO A 333 7.17 1.72 -22.37
C PRO A 333 6.38 3.00 -22.68
N TYR A 334 5.92 3.69 -21.63
CA TYR A 334 5.15 4.93 -21.77
C TYR A 334 6.03 6.10 -22.25
N ASN A 335 5.51 6.86 -23.22
CA ASN A 335 6.09 8.12 -23.67
C ASN A 335 5.11 9.27 -23.31
N PRO A 336 5.47 10.18 -22.41
CA PRO A 336 4.59 11.27 -22.00
C PRO A 336 4.35 12.32 -23.09
N GLU A 337 5.22 12.46 -24.08
CA GLU A 337 5.10 13.43 -25.17
C GLU A 337 4.03 12.98 -26.18
N THR A 338 4.05 11.71 -26.57
CA THR A 338 3.07 11.16 -27.51
C THR A 338 1.83 10.61 -26.83
N GLY A 339 1.91 10.25 -25.54
CA GLY A 339 0.87 9.57 -24.77
C GLY A 339 0.78 8.07 -25.08
N GLU A 340 1.68 7.53 -25.90
CA GLU A 340 1.72 6.12 -26.26
C GLU A 340 2.45 5.27 -25.22
N GLY A 341 2.13 3.97 -25.20
CA GLY A 341 2.68 3.00 -24.27
C GLY A 341 1.92 2.95 -22.96
N VAL A 342 2.07 1.83 -22.27
CA VAL A 342 1.23 1.48 -21.10
C VAL A 342 2.05 1.16 -19.85
N VAL A 343 3.33 0.79 -19.99
CA VAL A 343 4.20 0.46 -18.86
C VAL A 343 4.95 1.70 -18.40
N GLY A 344 4.73 2.08 -17.16
CA GLY A 344 5.21 3.32 -16.54
C GLY A 344 4.16 4.44 -16.48
N ARG A 345 3.03 4.28 -17.19
CA ARG A 345 1.92 5.22 -17.22
C ARG A 345 1.14 5.23 -15.91
N ASN A 346 0.42 6.32 -15.64
CA ASN A 346 -0.51 6.45 -14.51
C ASN A 346 0.17 6.30 -13.14
N PHE A 347 1.41 6.74 -12.98
CA PHE A 347 2.03 6.74 -11.67
C PHE A 347 1.34 7.73 -10.74
N ALA A 348 0.94 7.26 -9.56
CA ALA A 348 0.29 8.04 -8.52
C ALA A 348 0.94 7.78 -7.15
N TYR A 349 1.00 8.82 -6.32
CA TYR A 349 1.61 8.72 -4.99
C TYR A 349 0.79 9.51 -3.97
N GLN A 350 0.32 8.87 -2.93
CA GLN A 350 -0.67 9.40 -1.97
C GLN A 350 -0.40 10.84 -1.50
N ASN A 351 -1.44 11.67 -1.49
CA ASN A 351 -1.38 13.06 -1.08
C ASN A 351 -1.73 13.23 0.42
N MET A 352 -0.71 13.22 1.28
CA MET A 352 -0.92 13.38 2.73
C MET A 352 -1.02 14.84 3.17
N THR A 353 -1.96 15.09 4.10
CA THR A 353 -2.06 16.34 4.85
C THR A 353 -2.11 16.01 6.34
N THR A 354 -1.26 16.65 7.14
CA THR A 354 -1.12 16.34 8.56
C THR A 354 -1.33 17.58 9.42
N ILE A 355 -2.14 17.44 10.48
CA ILE A 355 -2.22 18.40 11.58
C ILE A 355 -1.74 17.72 12.85
N LYS A 356 -0.85 18.38 13.60
CA LYS A 356 -0.38 17.93 14.91
C LYS A 356 -0.87 18.87 15.99
N ALA A 357 -1.38 18.30 17.06
CA ALA A 357 -1.85 19.03 18.24
C ALA A 357 -0.90 18.74 19.40
N ILE A 358 -0.40 19.79 20.08
CA ILE A 358 0.39 19.69 21.31
C ILE A 358 -0.48 20.21 22.46
N PHE A 359 -0.65 19.42 23.48
CA PHE A 359 -1.48 19.71 24.63
C PHE A 359 -0.67 20.22 25.83
N ASP A 360 -1.35 20.79 26.81
CA ASP A 360 -0.77 21.06 28.12
C ASP A 360 -0.58 19.75 28.93
N LYS A 361 0.18 19.85 30.01
CA LYS A 361 0.57 18.69 30.86
C LYS A 361 -0.61 17.93 31.45
N ASP A 362 -1.78 18.55 31.55
CA ASP A 362 -3.00 17.91 32.03
C ASP A 362 -3.63 16.92 31.01
N THR A 363 -3.23 16.97 29.75
CA THR A 363 -3.71 16.07 28.71
C THR A 363 -2.61 15.08 28.30
N TYR A 364 -2.63 13.91 28.92
CA TYR A 364 -1.65 12.85 28.68
C TYR A 364 -2.15 11.89 27.58
N THR A 365 -1.51 11.87 26.42
CA THR A 365 -1.93 11.07 25.25
C THR A 365 -1.33 9.66 25.17
N ASN A 366 -0.37 9.36 26.02
CA ASN A 366 0.32 8.05 26.14
C ASN A 366 0.71 7.40 24.81
N PRO A 367 1.80 7.82 24.16
CA PRO A 367 2.23 7.29 22.86
C PRO A 367 2.75 5.84 22.91
N PHE A 368 2.87 5.25 24.10
CA PHE A 368 3.33 3.87 24.30
C PHE A 368 2.22 2.83 24.23
N ILE A 369 0.96 3.23 24.16
CA ILE A 369 -0.19 2.33 24.07
C ILE A 369 -0.91 2.55 22.76
N GLY A 370 -1.07 1.48 21.96
CA GLY A 370 -1.83 1.52 20.73
C GLY A 370 -1.48 0.38 19.79
N ALA A 371 -2.21 0.31 18.71
CA ALA A 371 -1.95 -0.56 17.56
C ALA A 371 -2.00 0.28 16.29
N GLY A 372 -1.16 -0.04 15.32
CA GLY A 372 -1.02 0.78 14.11
C GLY A 372 -2.27 0.84 13.23
N GLY A 373 -3.11 -0.20 13.27
CA GLY A 373 -4.40 -0.22 12.60
C GLY A 373 -5.56 0.27 13.46
N ASN A 374 -5.32 0.57 14.75
CA ASN A 374 -6.36 1.04 15.64
C ASN A 374 -6.47 2.57 15.65
N GLY A 375 -7.66 3.08 15.87
CA GLY A 375 -7.94 4.51 15.98
C GLY A 375 -9.36 4.85 15.53
N VAL A 376 -9.57 6.14 15.31
CA VAL A 376 -10.85 6.69 14.85
C VAL A 376 -10.63 7.50 13.59
N GLY A 377 -11.47 7.25 12.60
CA GLY A 377 -11.48 7.95 11.31
C GLY A 377 -12.72 8.78 11.08
N VAL A 378 -12.66 9.67 10.11
CA VAL A 378 -13.77 10.46 9.54
C VAL A 378 -13.70 10.30 8.03
N ASP A 379 -14.83 9.99 7.42
CA ASP A 379 -14.94 9.65 6.00
C ASP A 379 -15.85 10.59 5.21
N ASP A 380 -16.34 11.64 5.87
CA ASP A 380 -17.26 12.64 5.32
C ASP A 380 -16.73 13.31 4.04
N PHE A 381 -15.41 13.27 3.80
CA PHE A 381 -14.74 13.94 2.69
C PHE A 381 -13.93 12.98 1.81
N ASN A 382 -14.24 11.69 1.88
CA ASN A 382 -13.66 10.67 1.02
C ASN A 382 -14.55 10.37 -0.19
N ALA A 383 -13.96 9.78 -1.23
CA ALA A 383 -14.66 9.39 -2.46
C ALA A 383 -15.61 10.49 -2.97
N ASP A 384 -16.91 10.26 -2.97
CA ASP A 384 -17.93 11.21 -3.43
C ASP A 384 -18.94 11.57 -2.30
N ASN A 385 -18.47 11.54 -1.04
CA ASN A 385 -19.28 11.87 0.13
C ASN A 385 -19.53 13.38 0.31
N PHE A 386 -19.02 14.22 -0.61
CA PHE A 386 -19.17 15.67 -0.62
C PHE A 386 -19.29 16.20 -2.06
N ASP A 387 -19.61 17.49 -2.23
CA ASP A 387 -19.76 18.11 -3.55
C ASP A 387 -18.41 18.53 -4.14
N HIS A 388 -17.91 17.75 -5.10
CA HIS A 388 -16.67 18.03 -5.83
C HIS A 388 -16.79 19.23 -6.77
N GLY A 389 -17.99 19.53 -7.28
CA GLY A 389 -18.24 20.71 -8.12
C GLY A 389 -17.90 22.00 -7.37
N ALA A 390 -18.36 22.10 -6.12
CA ALA A 390 -18.04 23.23 -5.23
C ALA A 390 -16.59 23.22 -4.75
N ALA A 391 -16.01 22.05 -4.52
CA ALA A 391 -14.63 21.88 -4.05
C ALA A 391 -13.58 22.13 -5.14
N GLY A 392 -13.93 21.87 -6.41
CA GLY A 392 -13.09 22.15 -7.58
C GLY A 392 -11.89 21.21 -7.75
N PHE A 393 -11.99 19.95 -7.27
CA PHE A 393 -10.98 18.91 -7.45
C PHE A 393 -11.62 17.52 -7.51
N VAL A 394 -10.88 16.55 -8.05
CA VAL A 394 -11.26 15.14 -8.18
C VAL A 394 -10.63 14.31 -7.06
N GLY A 395 -11.38 13.34 -6.55
CA GLY A 395 -10.96 12.45 -5.47
C GLY A 395 -11.18 13.04 -4.09
N GLY A 396 -11.05 12.22 -3.06
CA GLY A 396 -11.28 12.61 -1.68
C GLY A 396 -10.21 12.08 -0.75
N SER A 397 -10.46 12.19 0.53
CA SER A 397 -9.56 11.69 1.57
C SER A 397 -10.34 11.36 2.83
N PRO A 398 -10.20 10.15 3.35
CA PRO A 398 -10.44 9.93 4.75
C PRO A 398 -9.35 10.61 5.57
N PHE A 399 -9.63 10.89 6.83
CA PHE A 399 -8.58 11.27 7.77
C PHE A 399 -8.84 10.66 9.14
N TRP A 400 -7.78 10.44 9.89
CA TRP A 400 -7.86 9.71 11.15
C TRP A 400 -6.76 10.05 12.13
N VAL A 401 -6.99 9.61 13.35
CA VAL A 401 -5.96 9.42 14.37
C VAL A 401 -5.75 7.94 14.55
N ASN A 402 -4.55 7.45 14.25
CA ASN A 402 -4.16 6.09 14.56
C ASN A 402 -3.18 6.05 15.75
N GLN A 403 -3.09 4.90 16.38
CA GLN A 403 -2.31 4.70 17.59
C GLN A 403 -1.03 3.91 17.30
N ALA A 404 -0.25 4.37 16.33
CA ALA A 404 1.09 3.85 16.15
C ALA A 404 2.01 4.42 17.24
N GLY A 405 2.80 3.56 17.88
CA GLY A 405 3.76 3.98 18.89
C GLY A 405 4.70 5.05 18.38
N THR A 406 4.82 6.11 19.14
CA THR A 406 5.74 7.20 18.83
C THR A 406 7.14 6.84 19.32
N LYS A 407 8.12 7.04 18.49
CA LYS A 407 9.50 6.58 18.73
C LYS A 407 10.34 7.72 19.28
N PRO A 408 11.05 7.55 20.42
CA PRO A 408 11.81 8.63 21.08
C PRO A 408 12.90 9.28 20.21
N ILE A 409 13.48 8.52 19.26
CA ILE A 409 14.56 9.00 18.40
C ILE A 409 14.02 9.63 17.10
N SER A 410 12.78 9.36 16.73
CA SER A 410 12.14 9.95 15.57
C SER A 410 11.72 11.41 15.85
N GLY A 411 11.53 12.20 14.81
CA GLY A 411 11.09 13.59 14.98
C GLY A 411 9.72 13.69 15.63
N PHE A 412 9.60 14.49 16.68
CA PHE A 412 8.37 14.81 17.37
C PHE A 412 7.92 16.23 17.08
N PRO A 413 6.62 16.51 17.22
CA PRO A 413 6.18 17.88 17.27
C PRO A 413 6.75 18.57 18.51
N VAL A 414 7.34 19.73 18.32
CA VAL A 414 7.84 20.60 19.38
C VAL A 414 7.20 21.98 19.24
N PRO A 415 7.07 22.76 20.33
CA PRO A 415 6.48 24.10 20.27
C PRO A 415 7.15 24.98 19.20
N PRO A 416 6.41 25.92 18.56
CA PRO A 416 6.97 26.88 17.64
C PRO A 416 8.14 27.65 18.25
N GLY A 417 9.19 27.91 17.46
CA GLY A 417 10.41 28.59 17.90
C GLY A 417 11.41 27.72 18.67
N THR A 418 11.11 26.40 18.85
CA THR A 418 12.09 25.46 19.41
C THR A 418 13.26 25.28 18.41
N PRO A 419 14.52 25.37 18.85
CA PRO A 419 15.67 25.06 17.99
C PRO A 419 15.60 23.64 17.44
N ALA A 420 16.12 23.41 16.24
CA ALA A 420 16.09 22.10 15.58
C ALA A 420 16.99 21.04 16.26
N TRP A 421 17.85 21.42 17.19
CA TRP A 421 18.79 20.54 17.90
C TRP A 421 19.29 21.17 19.21
N GLY A 422 20.02 20.39 20.00
CA GLY A 422 20.66 20.83 21.23
C GLY A 422 19.78 20.62 22.49
N SER A 423 20.22 21.19 23.64
CA SER A 423 19.59 20.98 24.94
C SER A 423 18.14 21.49 24.99
N LYS A 424 17.86 22.63 24.37
CA LYS A 424 16.50 23.20 24.30
C LYS A 424 15.56 22.32 23.49
N TRP A 425 16.05 21.74 22.37
CA TRP A 425 15.27 20.75 21.60
C TRP A 425 14.98 19.50 22.43
N LYS A 426 16.00 18.92 23.10
CA LYS A 426 15.81 17.74 23.99
C LYS A 426 14.79 18.00 25.09
N ALA A 427 14.84 19.15 25.73
CA ALA A 427 13.88 19.54 26.76
C ALA A 427 12.46 19.66 26.21
N ALA A 428 12.29 20.29 25.04
CA ALA A 428 11.00 20.42 24.38
C ALA A 428 10.43 19.05 23.98
N VAL A 429 11.24 18.13 23.43
CA VAL A 429 10.82 16.75 23.11
C VAL A 429 10.38 16.02 24.39
N ALA A 430 11.14 16.10 25.47
CA ALA A 430 10.79 15.46 26.75
C ALA A 430 9.45 16.00 27.31
N ASP A 431 9.20 17.29 27.14
CA ASP A 431 7.97 17.95 27.63
C ASP A 431 6.75 17.63 26.75
N THR A 432 6.91 17.43 25.45
CA THR A 432 5.80 17.21 24.51
C THR A 432 5.58 15.75 24.14
N TYR A 433 6.52 14.86 24.43
CA TYR A 433 6.51 13.48 23.99
C TYR A 433 5.23 12.71 24.33
N THR A 434 4.68 12.93 25.53
CA THR A 434 3.46 12.29 26.01
C THR A 434 2.21 13.17 25.90
N HIS A 435 2.31 14.31 25.24
CA HIS A 435 1.26 15.36 25.20
C HIS A 435 0.96 15.84 23.78
N HIS A 436 1.02 14.94 22.79
CA HIS A 436 0.69 15.29 21.43
C HIS A 436 -0.13 14.21 20.73
N LEU A 437 -0.73 14.63 19.59
CA LEU A 437 -1.52 13.79 18.71
C LEU A 437 -1.33 14.26 17.28
N SER A 438 -1.28 13.33 16.33
CA SER A 438 -1.28 13.61 14.88
C SER A 438 -2.59 13.15 14.28
N MET A 439 -3.17 14.00 13.42
CA MET A 439 -4.26 13.65 12.51
C MET A 439 -3.71 13.65 11.09
N ASP A 440 -3.97 12.59 10.35
CA ASP A 440 -3.46 12.40 9.01
C ASP A 440 -4.60 12.16 8.01
N ALA A 441 -4.66 12.99 6.96
CA ALA A 441 -5.50 12.77 5.80
C ALA A 441 -4.69 12.07 4.71
N HIS A 442 -5.25 11.00 4.15
CA HIS A 442 -4.62 10.17 3.13
C HIS A 442 -5.32 10.35 1.79
N GLY A 443 -5.03 11.46 1.11
CA GLY A 443 -5.72 11.87 -0.10
C GLY A 443 -5.43 11.00 -1.32
N ALA A 444 -6.48 10.76 -2.10
CA ALA A 444 -6.41 10.05 -3.37
C ALA A 444 -5.70 10.90 -4.42
N HIS A 445 -4.40 10.69 -4.62
CA HIS A 445 -3.66 11.33 -5.71
C HIS A 445 -4.11 10.78 -7.05
N GLN A 446 -4.42 11.67 -7.98
CA GLN A 446 -4.86 11.28 -9.32
C GLN A 446 -3.68 11.08 -10.28
N SER A 447 -3.91 10.28 -11.32
CA SER A 447 -2.89 10.01 -12.33
C SER A 447 -2.83 11.11 -13.37
N TYR A 448 -1.62 11.59 -13.64
CA TYR A 448 -1.36 12.65 -14.62
C TYR A 448 -0.39 12.21 -15.70
N ARG A 449 -0.52 12.79 -16.90
CA ARG A 449 0.32 12.50 -18.05
C ARG A 449 1.82 12.69 -17.77
N GLN A 450 2.16 13.71 -16.99
CA GLN A 450 3.53 14.09 -16.66
C GLN A 450 4.13 13.31 -15.47
N ASN A 451 3.30 12.56 -14.72
CA ASN A 451 3.75 11.71 -13.62
C ASN A 451 3.87 10.26 -14.09
N TYR A 452 5.10 9.76 -14.25
CA TYR A 452 5.34 8.45 -14.87
C TYR A 452 6.65 7.80 -14.42
N LEU A 453 6.81 6.54 -14.79
CA LEU A 453 8.00 5.73 -14.52
C LEU A 453 8.63 5.27 -15.83
N ASP A 454 9.96 5.33 -15.92
CA ASP A 454 10.74 4.79 -17.03
C ASP A 454 12.11 4.25 -16.55
N LEU A 455 12.98 3.87 -17.46
CA LEU A 455 14.35 3.45 -17.14
C LEU A 455 15.30 4.64 -17.20
N ASP A 456 16.16 4.77 -16.19
CA ASP A 456 17.19 5.81 -16.16
C ASP A 456 18.35 5.48 -17.11
N PRO A 457 18.71 6.36 -18.04
CA PRO A 457 19.79 6.10 -18.99
C PRO A 457 21.19 6.13 -18.36
N ASN A 458 21.36 6.77 -17.20
CA ASN A 458 22.66 7.09 -16.61
C ASN A 458 23.01 6.19 -15.41
N TYR A 459 22.01 5.85 -14.58
CA TYR A 459 22.25 5.14 -13.32
C TYR A 459 21.85 3.67 -13.42
N LYS A 460 22.69 2.81 -12.81
CA LYS A 460 22.50 1.37 -12.79
C LYS A 460 22.53 0.82 -11.37
N ASN A 461 21.86 -0.31 -11.16
CA ASN A 461 21.95 -1.08 -9.93
C ASN A 461 23.23 -1.92 -9.88
N VAL A 462 23.45 -2.66 -8.78
CA VAL A 462 24.64 -3.53 -8.60
C VAL A 462 24.73 -4.68 -9.61
N PHE A 463 23.65 -4.98 -10.34
CA PHE A 463 23.59 -6.01 -11.37
C PHE A 463 23.81 -5.44 -12.78
N GLY A 464 24.18 -4.16 -12.90
CA GLY A 464 24.42 -3.47 -14.18
C GLY A 464 23.15 -3.07 -14.95
N GLN A 465 21.96 -3.24 -14.36
CA GLN A 465 20.68 -2.89 -15.02
C GLN A 465 20.33 -1.41 -14.76
N PRO A 466 19.71 -0.71 -15.72
CA PRO A 466 19.20 0.64 -15.51
C PRO A 466 18.29 0.72 -14.27
N LEU A 467 18.41 1.77 -13.48
CA LEU A 467 17.48 2.02 -12.39
C LEU A 467 16.11 2.44 -12.92
N LEU A 468 15.07 2.19 -12.14
CA LEU A 468 13.75 2.78 -12.39
C LEU A 468 13.86 4.29 -12.12
N ARG A 469 13.34 5.12 -13.04
CA ARG A 469 13.27 6.57 -12.88
C ARG A 469 11.82 7.00 -12.64
N MET A 470 11.62 7.80 -11.61
CA MET A 470 10.36 8.44 -11.29
C MET A 470 10.42 9.90 -11.72
N THR A 471 9.51 10.30 -12.59
CA THR A 471 9.20 11.71 -12.90
C THR A 471 7.89 12.03 -12.20
N PHE A 472 7.94 12.90 -11.17
CA PHE A 472 6.78 13.16 -10.32
C PHE A 472 6.87 14.50 -9.61
N ASP A 473 5.76 15.25 -9.66
CA ASP A 473 5.54 16.42 -8.80
C ASP A 473 4.05 16.59 -8.52
N TRP A 474 3.71 17.39 -7.48
CA TRP A 474 2.34 17.71 -7.11
C TRP A 474 1.65 18.53 -8.20
N GLN A 475 0.37 18.22 -8.41
CA GLN A 475 -0.46 18.89 -9.39
C GLN A 475 -1.47 19.82 -8.70
N GLU A 476 -2.13 20.69 -9.44
CA GLU A 476 -3.10 21.64 -8.90
C GLU A 476 -4.21 20.97 -8.09
N ASN A 477 -4.71 19.82 -8.55
CA ASN A 477 -5.69 18.99 -7.84
C ASN A 477 -5.23 18.58 -6.45
N ASP A 478 -3.95 18.20 -6.32
CA ASP A 478 -3.35 17.79 -5.03
C ASP A 478 -3.27 18.95 -4.04
N ILE A 479 -2.96 20.13 -4.56
CA ILE A 479 -2.84 21.36 -3.76
C ILE A 479 -4.23 21.77 -3.25
N LYS A 480 -5.24 21.77 -4.12
CA LYS A 480 -6.64 22.05 -3.75
C LYS A 480 -7.16 21.05 -2.71
N MET A 481 -6.93 19.74 -2.92
CA MET A 481 -7.31 18.71 -1.97
C MET A 481 -6.59 18.90 -0.62
N ALA A 482 -5.28 19.16 -0.61
CA ALA A 482 -4.52 19.35 0.61
C ALA A 482 -5.02 20.55 1.43
N GLN A 483 -5.35 21.66 0.78
CA GLN A 483 -5.95 22.84 1.41
C GLN A 483 -7.33 22.50 1.99
N PHE A 484 -8.20 21.90 1.17
CA PHE A 484 -9.54 21.50 1.60
C PHE A 484 -9.51 20.57 2.81
N MET A 485 -8.65 19.54 2.79
CA MET A 485 -8.52 18.61 3.91
C MET A 485 -7.99 19.28 5.18
N PHE A 486 -7.02 20.18 5.05
CA PHE A 486 -6.53 20.97 6.17
C PHE A 486 -7.68 21.79 6.81
N ASP A 487 -8.50 22.46 5.99
CA ASP A 487 -9.63 23.26 6.44
C ASP A 487 -10.72 22.42 7.13
N LYS A 488 -10.90 21.15 6.71
CA LYS A 488 -11.85 20.21 7.34
C LYS A 488 -11.31 19.60 8.64
N MET A 489 -10.00 19.40 8.76
CA MET A 489 -9.36 18.88 9.97
C MET A 489 -9.15 19.94 11.06
N ALA A 490 -8.92 21.20 10.68
CA ALA A 490 -8.61 22.28 11.61
C ALA A 490 -9.70 22.54 12.69
N PRO A 491 -11.01 22.47 12.39
CA PRO A 491 -12.05 22.59 13.42
C PRO A 491 -11.96 21.51 14.50
N ILE A 492 -11.67 20.26 14.14
CA ILE A 492 -11.49 19.16 15.10
C ILE A 492 -10.28 19.46 15.99
N ALA A 493 -9.16 19.88 15.39
CA ALA A 493 -7.96 20.24 16.13
C ALA A 493 -8.25 21.35 17.17
N LYS A 494 -9.04 22.36 16.81
CA LYS A 494 -9.45 23.44 17.72
C LYS A 494 -10.39 22.95 18.83
N ALA A 495 -11.34 22.07 18.51
CA ALA A 495 -12.29 21.50 19.47
C ALA A 495 -11.61 20.68 20.58
N MET A 496 -10.47 20.03 20.26
CA MET A 496 -9.64 19.33 21.25
C MET A 496 -8.91 20.26 22.23
N LYS A 497 -8.91 21.60 22.02
CA LYS A 497 -8.30 22.63 22.86
C LYS A 497 -6.80 22.41 23.16
N PRO A 498 -5.96 22.15 22.15
CA PRO A 498 -4.52 22.00 22.35
C PRO A 498 -3.86 23.38 22.63
N LYS A 499 -2.66 23.35 23.21
CA LYS A 499 -1.81 24.52 23.39
C LYS A 499 -1.25 25.06 22.07
N TYR A 500 -0.86 24.15 21.15
CA TYR A 500 -0.38 24.48 19.83
C TYR A 500 -1.00 23.58 18.77
N ILE A 501 -1.34 24.14 17.63
CA ILE A 501 -1.73 23.44 16.42
C ILE A 501 -0.62 23.67 15.39
N LEU A 502 -0.05 22.57 14.86
CA LEU A 502 1.04 22.61 13.90
C LEU A 502 0.60 21.94 12.61
N GLY A 503 1.07 22.45 11.50
CA GLY A 503 0.80 21.92 10.17
C GLY A 503 0.49 23.05 9.19
N SER A 504 0.69 22.78 7.94
CA SER A 504 0.31 23.65 6.83
C SER A 504 -0.04 22.78 5.63
N PRO A 505 -1.05 23.15 4.84
CA PRO A 505 -1.34 22.46 3.59
C PRO A 505 -0.25 22.74 2.55
N LYS A 506 -0.20 21.92 1.51
CA LYS A 506 0.56 22.24 0.30
C LYS A 506 0.01 23.52 -0.34
N ASN A 507 0.88 24.24 -1.03
CA ASN A 507 0.54 25.45 -1.79
C ASN A 507 1.18 25.38 -3.19
N ALA A 508 0.94 26.39 -4.01
CA ALA A 508 1.41 26.43 -5.40
C ALA A 508 2.95 26.33 -5.57
N ASN A 509 3.73 26.60 -4.51
CA ASN A 509 5.18 26.46 -4.51
C ASN A 509 5.67 25.15 -3.87
N SER A 510 4.75 24.25 -3.52
CA SER A 510 5.11 22.97 -2.91
C SER A 510 5.55 21.98 -3.99
N HIS A 511 6.76 21.46 -3.86
CA HIS A 511 7.29 20.38 -4.68
C HIS A 511 7.43 19.09 -3.86
N PHE A 512 7.45 17.97 -4.56
CA PHE A 512 7.69 16.69 -3.92
C PHE A 512 9.14 16.61 -3.40
N ASP A 513 9.30 16.31 -2.11
CA ASP A 513 10.61 16.19 -1.46
C ASP A 513 10.70 14.87 -0.70
N THR A 514 11.60 14.01 -1.16
CA THR A 514 11.85 12.69 -0.57
C THR A 514 12.42 12.72 0.84
N SER A 515 12.97 13.84 1.29
CA SER A 515 13.56 13.98 2.62
C SER A 515 12.52 14.30 3.70
N THR A 516 11.41 14.92 3.30
CA THR A 516 10.38 15.42 4.23
C THR A 516 9.04 14.72 4.10
N TYR A 517 8.80 14.03 2.99
CA TYR A 517 7.52 13.38 2.69
C TYR A 517 7.63 11.85 2.74
N GLN A 518 6.72 11.19 3.46
CA GLN A 518 6.71 9.73 3.60
C GLN A 518 5.30 9.17 3.47
N THR A 519 5.13 8.26 2.53
CA THR A 519 4.06 7.26 2.48
C THR A 519 4.57 6.04 1.73
N THR A 520 3.86 4.91 1.83
CA THR A 520 4.18 3.67 1.11
C THR A 520 3.11 3.31 0.08
N HIS A 521 2.24 4.26 -0.27
CA HIS A 521 1.09 4.04 -1.15
C HIS A 521 1.38 4.55 -2.57
N MET A 522 2.40 3.96 -3.23
CA MET A 522 2.66 4.15 -4.65
C MET A 522 1.73 3.25 -5.45
N ASN A 523 1.14 3.81 -6.52
CA ASN A 523 0.17 3.13 -7.37
C ASN A 523 0.54 3.31 -8.85
N GLY A 524 -0.02 2.47 -9.70
CA GLY A 524 0.10 2.62 -11.15
C GLY A 524 1.42 2.15 -11.74
N GLY A 525 1.60 2.43 -13.01
CA GLY A 525 2.76 2.02 -13.82
C GLY A 525 2.60 0.70 -14.56
N ALA A 526 1.65 -0.17 -14.17
CA ALA A 526 1.27 -1.38 -14.89
C ALA A 526 -0.23 -1.60 -14.75
N VAL A 527 -1.01 -0.57 -15.11
CA VAL A 527 -2.42 -0.44 -14.74
C VAL A 527 -3.31 -1.46 -15.44
N MET A 528 -4.35 -1.87 -14.69
CA MET A 528 -5.42 -2.73 -15.20
C MET A 528 -6.49 -1.91 -15.92
N GLY A 529 -7.20 -2.54 -16.85
CA GLY A 529 -8.28 -1.93 -17.59
C GLY A 529 -8.88 -2.84 -18.64
N GLU A 530 -9.78 -2.30 -19.45
CA GLU A 530 -10.50 -3.04 -20.50
C GLU A 530 -9.90 -2.80 -21.89
N ASP A 531 -9.05 -1.78 -22.06
CA ASP A 531 -8.44 -1.43 -23.35
C ASP A 531 -6.91 -1.59 -23.30
N PRO A 532 -6.31 -2.47 -24.12
CA PRO A 532 -4.85 -2.66 -24.19
C PRO A 532 -4.08 -1.42 -24.64
N LYS A 533 -4.74 -0.40 -25.20
CA LYS A 533 -4.10 0.88 -25.54
C LYS A 533 -3.86 1.77 -24.33
N THR A 534 -4.60 1.55 -23.25
CA THR A 534 -4.55 2.38 -22.04
C THR A 534 -4.17 1.61 -20.78
N SER A 535 -4.07 0.29 -20.85
CA SER A 535 -3.73 -0.58 -19.70
C SER A 535 -2.65 -1.61 -20.07
N ALA A 536 -1.81 -1.95 -19.11
CA ALA A 536 -0.75 -2.95 -19.26
C ALA A 536 -1.26 -4.38 -19.02
N VAL A 537 -2.29 -4.51 -18.20
CA VAL A 537 -2.93 -5.78 -17.87
C VAL A 537 -4.45 -5.65 -17.99
N ASN A 538 -5.12 -6.77 -18.28
CA ASN A 538 -6.57 -6.83 -18.35
C ASN A 538 -7.22 -6.85 -16.96
N ARG A 539 -8.55 -6.93 -16.88
CA ARG A 539 -9.31 -6.96 -15.64
C ARG A 539 -8.95 -8.10 -14.67
N TYR A 540 -8.30 -9.16 -15.15
CA TYR A 540 -7.79 -10.28 -14.34
C TYR A 540 -6.32 -10.13 -13.97
N LEU A 541 -5.71 -8.98 -14.23
CA LEU A 541 -4.30 -8.66 -14.03
C LEU A 541 -3.34 -9.51 -14.89
N GLN A 542 -3.84 -10.11 -15.96
CA GLN A 542 -3.08 -10.79 -16.99
C GLN A 542 -2.50 -9.77 -17.96
N SER A 543 -1.21 -9.91 -18.32
CA SER A 543 -0.58 -9.09 -19.36
C SER A 543 -1.30 -9.26 -20.70
N TRP A 544 -1.58 -8.15 -21.38
CA TRP A 544 -2.13 -8.19 -22.73
C TRP A 544 -1.18 -8.83 -23.75
N ASP A 545 0.13 -8.55 -23.62
CA ASP A 545 1.13 -9.01 -24.58
C ASP A 545 1.62 -10.43 -24.30
N VAL A 546 1.70 -10.83 -23.02
CA VAL A 546 2.29 -12.10 -22.59
C VAL A 546 1.29 -12.84 -21.70
N HIS A 547 0.42 -13.63 -22.29
CA HIS A 547 -0.77 -14.21 -21.65
C HIS A 547 -0.50 -15.18 -20.49
N ASN A 548 0.72 -15.66 -20.30
CA ASN A 548 1.12 -16.45 -19.14
C ASN A 548 1.91 -15.64 -18.10
N VAL A 549 1.78 -14.31 -18.13
CA VAL A 549 2.31 -13.39 -17.10
C VAL A 549 1.14 -12.64 -16.46
N PHE A 550 1.10 -12.67 -15.12
CA PHE A 550 0.15 -11.88 -14.33
C PHE A 550 0.93 -10.89 -13.46
N VAL A 551 0.54 -9.60 -13.49
CA VAL A 551 1.20 -8.52 -12.77
C VAL A 551 0.24 -7.99 -11.71
N ILE A 552 0.47 -8.35 -10.45
CA ILE A 552 -0.50 -8.17 -9.37
C ILE A 552 0.08 -7.24 -8.30
N GLY A 553 -0.74 -6.31 -7.83
CA GLY A 553 -0.39 -5.36 -6.78
C GLY A 553 -0.85 -3.96 -7.09
N ALA A 554 -0.44 -2.99 -6.28
CA ALA A 554 -0.82 -1.59 -6.47
C ALA A 554 -0.29 -0.97 -7.78
N SER A 555 0.66 -1.62 -8.46
CA SER A 555 1.07 -1.24 -9.82
C SER A 555 -0.08 -1.30 -10.84
N ALA A 556 -1.11 -2.13 -10.55
CA ALA A 556 -2.28 -2.28 -11.41
C ALA A 556 -3.36 -1.21 -11.18
N PHE A 557 -3.25 -0.37 -10.17
CA PHE A 557 -4.25 0.67 -9.89
C PHE A 557 -4.13 1.82 -10.89
N PRO A 558 -5.21 2.21 -11.57
CA PRO A 558 -5.18 3.31 -12.55
C PRO A 558 -4.89 4.68 -11.95
N GLN A 559 -5.23 4.89 -10.67
CA GLN A 559 -5.00 6.08 -9.86
C GLN A 559 -4.84 5.72 -8.38
N GLY A 560 -4.45 6.68 -7.57
CA GLY A 560 -4.45 6.54 -6.12
C GLY A 560 -5.87 6.48 -5.55
N LEU A 561 -6.02 5.73 -4.47
CA LEU A 561 -7.27 5.60 -3.71
C LEU A 561 -7.19 6.44 -2.43
N GLY A 562 -8.33 6.86 -1.89
CA GLY A 562 -8.41 7.51 -0.59
C GLY A 562 -7.98 6.57 0.53
N TYR A 563 -8.35 5.30 0.43
CA TYR A 563 -7.98 4.30 1.44
C TYR A 563 -6.61 3.66 1.21
N ASN A 564 -6.06 3.09 2.28
CA ASN A 564 -4.84 2.28 2.22
C ASN A 564 -5.00 1.09 1.26
N PRO A 565 -4.06 0.84 0.34
CA PRO A 565 -4.28 -0.07 -0.80
C PRO A 565 -4.27 -1.55 -0.45
N THR A 566 -3.80 -1.96 0.75
CA THR A 566 -3.50 -3.36 1.07
C THR A 566 -4.72 -4.28 0.95
N GLY A 567 -5.91 -3.84 1.38
CA GLY A 567 -7.15 -4.61 1.23
C GLY A 567 -7.51 -4.86 -0.23
N THR A 568 -7.44 -3.81 -1.05
CA THR A 568 -7.72 -3.91 -2.50
C THR A 568 -6.68 -4.77 -3.21
N VAL A 569 -5.39 -4.67 -2.86
CA VAL A 569 -4.33 -5.55 -3.39
C VAL A 569 -4.62 -7.01 -3.06
N ALA A 570 -5.05 -7.32 -1.83
CA ALA A 570 -5.38 -8.69 -1.43
C ALA A 570 -6.62 -9.21 -2.17
N ALA A 571 -7.68 -8.41 -2.28
CA ALA A 571 -8.89 -8.78 -3.02
C ALA A 571 -8.58 -9.06 -4.50
N LEU A 572 -7.81 -8.19 -5.16
CA LEU A 572 -7.38 -8.40 -6.54
C LEU A 572 -6.46 -9.62 -6.71
N ALA A 573 -5.63 -9.95 -5.73
CA ALA A 573 -4.82 -11.18 -5.77
C ALA A 573 -5.71 -12.43 -5.73
N TYR A 574 -6.72 -12.47 -4.87
CA TYR A 574 -7.70 -13.57 -4.84
C TYR A 574 -8.57 -13.62 -6.10
N TRP A 575 -8.99 -12.47 -6.62
CA TRP A 575 -9.71 -12.35 -7.90
C TRP A 575 -8.91 -12.96 -9.05
N SER A 576 -7.64 -12.57 -9.20
CA SER A 576 -6.74 -13.09 -10.23
C SER A 576 -6.47 -14.59 -10.04
N ALA A 577 -6.25 -15.05 -8.80
CA ALA A 577 -6.06 -16.46 -8.51
C ALA A 577 -7.28 -17.32 -8.91
N LYS A 578 -8.49 -16.80 -8.67
CA LYS A 578 -9.72 -17.47 -9.13
C LYS A 578 -9.77 -17.56 -10.65
N ALA A 579 -9.48 -16.45 -11.35
CA ALA A 579 -9.47 -16.46 -12.82
C ALA A 579 -8.43 -17.44 -13.39
N ILE A 580 -7.25 -17.53 -12.78
CA ILE A 580 -6.23 -18.51 -13.16
C ILE A 580 -6.78 -19.92 -12.97
N ARG A 581 -7.30 -20.26 -11.80
CA ARG A 581 -7.78 -21.62 -11.45
C ARG A 581 -8.97 -22.07 -12.30
N GLU A 582 -9.94 -21.19 -12.50
CA GLU A 582 -11.23 -21.53 -13.10
C GLU A 582 -11.26 -21.37 -14.62
N GLN A 583 -10.42 -20.52 -15.18
CA GLN A 583 -10.41 -20.18 -16.59
C GLN A 583 -9.07 -20.52 -17.25
N TYR A 584 -7.96 -19.87 -16.83
CA TYR A 584 -6.67 -20.01 -17.49
C TYR A 584 -6.15 -21.45 -17.50
N LEU A 585 -6.20 -22.17 -16.38
CA LEU A 585 -5.71 -23.56 -16.32
C LEU A 585 -6.55 -24.54 -17.16
N LYS A 586 -7.81 -24.21 -17.44
CA LYS A 586 -8.68 -25.02 -18.30
C LYS A 586 -8.42 -24.75 -19.79
N ASN A 587 -8.09 -23.52 -20.12
CA ASN A 587 -7.80 -23.09 -21.50
C ASN A 587 -6.71 -22.01 -21.47
N PRO A 588 -5.40 -22.40 -21.43
CA PRO A 588 -4.30 -21.46 -21.39
C PRO A 588 -4.25 -20.53 -22.59
N GLY A 589 -4.39 -19.23 -22.36
CA GLY A 589 -4.43 -18.20 -23.39
C GLY A 589 -4.91 -16.86 -22.81
N PRO A 590 -5.20 -15.87 -23.67
CA PRO A 590 -5.79 -14.61 -23.24
C PRO A 590 -7.14 -14.83 -22.57
N LEU A 591 -7.32 -14.33 -21.35
CA LEU A 591 -8.60 -14.40 -20.62
C LEU A 591 -9.61 -13.35 -21.12
N VAL A 592 -9.11 -12.29 -21.74
CA VAL A 592 -9.90 -11.27 -22.43
C VAL A 592 -9.34 -11.13 -23.84
N GLN A 593 -10.21 -11.10 -24.83
CA GLN A 593 -9.81 -10.79 -26.20
C GLN A 593 -9.63 -9.27 -26.35
N ALA A 594 -8.53 -8.86 -26.98
CA ALA A 594 -8.19 -7.46 -27.21
C ALA A 594 -8.99 -6.87 -28.38
#